data_befae13ce97c51eed62ea283b4f6b189
#
_entry.id   befae13ce97c51eed62ea283b4f6b189
#
_cell.length_a   1.000
_cell.length_b   1.000
_cell.length_c   1.000
_cell.angle_alpha   90.00
_cell.angle_beta   90.00
_cell.angle_gamma   90.00
#
_symmetry.space_group_name_H-M   'P 1'
#
loop_
_entity.id
_entity.type
_entity.pdbx_description
1 polymer ?
#
loop_
_entity_poly.entity_id
_entity_poly.type
_entity_poly.pdbx_seq_one_letter_code
_entity_poly.pdbx_strand_id
1 'polypeptide(L)'
;MYVEHHQRQATPLEREDLAFVHQMDNNASVMRYWFEEPYEAFVELSDLYDKHIHDQSERRFIIEHEGAKVGLVELVEIDHIHRRAEFQIIIDPAHQGKGYASTAAKLAMDYGFSVLNLYKLYLIVDKENPKAIHIYSKLGFEVEGELIDEFFVSGAYRTVLRMCIFQPQYLAKFKTAQSGDKPLMK
;
A
#
# COMPACT_ATOMS: atom_id res chain seq x y z
N MET A 1 -11.89 8.76 8.98
CA MET A 1 -12.27 9.63 7.85
C MET A 1 -12.46 8.73 6.65
N TYR A 2 -13.71 8.51 6.25
CA TYR A 2 -14.04 7.65 5.12
C TYR A 2 -13.76 8.42 3.83
N VAL A 3 -12.93 7.87 2.95
CA VAL A 3 -12.77 8.42 1.59
C VAL A 3 -13.63 7.56 0.66
N GLU A 4 -14.81 8.06 0.35
CA GLU A 4 -15.73 7.40 -0.59
C GLU A 4 -15.30 7.71 -2.02
N HIS A 5 -14.88 6.68 -2.76
CA HIS A 5 -14.91 6.67 -4.20
C HIS A 5 -15.78 5.49 -4.64
N HIS A 6 -17.02 5.78 -5.01
CA HIS A 6 -17.95 4.85 -5.67
C HIS A 6 -17.79 3.38 -5.25
N GLN A 7 -18.33 2.99 -4.09
CA GLN A 7 -18.39 1.61 -3.56
C GLN A 7 -17.06 0.95 -3.17
N ARG A 8 -15.93 1.68 -3.19
CA ARG A 8 -14.63 1.18 -2.73
C ARG A 8 -14.19 2.00 -1.54
N GLN A 9 -13.95 1.35 -0.42
CA GLN A 9 -13.57 2.00 0.84
C GLN A 9 -12.23 1.45 1.30
N ALA A 10 -11.45 2.30 1.96
CA ALA A 10 -10.31 1.89 2.76
C ALA A 10 -10.62 2.27 4.21
N THR A 11 -10.75 1.26 5.06
CA THR A 11 -11.07 1.42 6.48
C THR A 11 -9.84 1.08 7.32
N PRO A 12 -9.61 1.73 8.47
CA PRO A 12 -8.53 1.30 9.36
C PRO A 12 -8.65 -0.19 9.68
N LEU A 13 -7.51 -0.86 9.82
CA LEU A 13 -7.46 -2.25 10.24
C LEU A 13 -8.03 -2.38 11.65
N GLU A 14 -9.04 -3.21 11.81
CA GLU A 14 -9.68 -3.54 13.08
C GLU A 14 -9.41 -5.01 13.47
N ARG A 15 -9.65 -5.34 14.74
CA ARG A 15 -9.41 -6.71 15.24
C ARG A 15 -10.20 -7.79 14.48
N GLU A 16 -11.41 -7.47 14.05
CA GLU A 16 -12.25 -8.37 13.24
C GLU A 16 -11.72 -8.64 11.83
N ASP A 17 -10.73 -7.88 11.39
CA ASP A 17 -10.08 -8.06 10.09
C ASP A 17 -8.92 -9.06 10.14
N LEU A 18 -8.42 -9.38 11.34
CA LEU A 18 -7.22 -10.19 11.50
C LEU A 18 -7.34 -11.58 10.88
N ALA A 19 -8.52 -12.17 10.84
CA ALA A 19 -8.72 -13.46 10.16
C ALA A 19 -8.46 -13.37 8.66
N PHE A 20 -8.81 -12.24 8.02
CA PHE A 20 -8.52 -11.97 6.61
C PHE A 20 -7.03 -11.72 6.39
N VAL A 21 -6.39 -10.91 7.24
CA VAL A 21 -4.94 -10.64 7.18
C VAL A 21 -4.16 -11.93 7.35
N HIS A 22 -4.45 -12.72 8.37
CA HIS A 22 -3.83 -14.02 8.62
C HIS A 22 -3.90 -14.97 7.41
N GLN A 23 -5.03 -14.96 6.69
CA GLN A 23 -5.17 -15.76 5.47
C GLN A 23 -4.22 -15.26 4.36
N MET A 24 -4.00 -13.96 4.26
CA MET A 24 -3.06 -13.38 3.27
C MET A 24 -1.61 -13.67 3.66
N ASP A 25 -1.25 -13.50 4.92
CA ASP A 25 0.12 -13.70 5.44
C ASP A 25 0.57 -15.17 5.37
N ASN A 26 -0.36 -16.11 5.40
CA ASN A 26 -0.09 -17.53 5.22
C ASN A 26 -0.23 -18.00 3.75
N ASN A 27 -0.47 -17.11 2.82
CA ASN A 27 -0.58 -17.47 1.41
C ASN A 27 0.76 -17.31 0.68
N ALA A 28 1.43 -18.42 0.38
CA ALA A 28 2.72 -18.41 -0.30
C ALA A 28 2.72 -17.70 -1.66
N SER A 29 1.58 -17.68 -2.39
CA SER A 29 1.48 -16.97 -3.66
C SER A 29 1.42 -15.45 -3.51
N VAL A 30 1.06 -14.97 -2.32
CA VAL A 30 1.04 -13.55 -1.92
C VAL A 30 2.39 -13.19 -1.32
N MET A 31 2.81 -13.87 -0.28
CA MET A 31 4.02 -13.56 0.51
C MET A 31 5.31 -13.59 -0.32
N ARG A 32 5.36 -14.38 -1.38
CA ARG A 32 6.52 -14.36 -2.31
C ARG A 32 6.82 -12.95 -2.88
N TYR A 33 5.82 -12.10 -3.02
CA TYR A 33 5.98 -10.74 -3.52
C TYR A 33 6.20 -9.70 -2.42
N TRP A 34 6.02 -10.12 -1.17
CA TRP A 34 6.33 -9.35 0.03
C TRP A 34 7.68 -9.74 0.62
N PHE A 35 8.32 -10.76 0.04
CA PHE A 35 9.62 -11.28 0.48
C PHE A 35 9.61 -11.81 1.91
N GLU A 36 8.45 -12.28 2.37
CA GLU A 36 8.24 -12.81 3.71
C GLU A 36 7.89 -14.30 3.68
N GLU A 37 8.19 -14.96 4.80
CA GLU A 37 7.81 -16.35 5.02
C GLU A 37 6.29 -16.46 5.17
N PRO A 38 5.60 -17.34 4.41
CA PRO A 38 4.16 -17.55 4.56
C PRO A 38 3.86 -18.43 5.79
N TYR A 39 4.22 -17.95 6.97
CA TYR A 39 4.06 -18.64 8.24
C TYR A 39 3.82 -17.62 9.36
N GLU A 40 2.61 -17.61 9.86
CA GLU A 40 2.23 -16.79 11.00
C GLU A 40 1.14 -17.52 11.81
N ALA A 41 1.32 -17.63 13.11
CA ALA A 41 0.26 -18.13 14.00
C ALA A 41 -0.75 -17.01 14.27
N PHE A 42 -2.05 -17.32 14.30
CA PHE A 42 -3.08 -16.32 14.54
C PHE A 42 -2.93 -15.58 15.88
N VAL A 43 -2.43 -16.26 16.90
CA VAL A 43 -2.14 -15.63 18.21
C VAL A 43 -1.01 -14.62 18.09
N GLU A 44 0.01 -14.91 17.28
CA GLU A 44 1.13 -13.98 17.03
C GLU A 44 0.66 -12.71 16.33
N LEU A 45 -0.14 -12.85 15.27
CA LEU A 45 -0.76 -11.70 14.60
C LEU A 45 -1.62 -10.87 15.56
N SER A 46 -2.40 -11.52 16.42
CA SER A 46 -3.23 -10.85 17.43
C SER A 46 -2.39 -10.08 18.45
N ASP A 47 -1.30 -10.68 18.91
CA ASP A 47 -0.37 -10.04 19.85
C ASP A 47 0.37 -8.84 19.20
N LEU A 48 0.74 -8.97 17.92
CA LEU A 48 1.33 -7.88 17.15
C LEU A 48 0.33 -6.72 16.98
N TYR A 49 -0.92 -7.02 16.64
CA TYR A 49 -1.97 -6.01 16.55
C TYR A 49 -2.11 -5.25 17.86
N ASP A 50 -2.16 -5.93 19.00
CA ASP A 50 -2.29 -5.30 20.32
C ASP A 50 -1.09 -4.43 20.69
N LYS A 51 0.11 -4.81 20.28
CA LYS A 51 1.30 -4.00 20.49
C LYS A 51 1.33 -2.76 19.61
N HIS A 52 0.83 -2.88 18.39
CA HIS A 52 0.95 -1.83 17.37
C HIS A 52 -0.26 -0.90 17.29
N ILE A 53 -1.33 -1.13 18.07
CA ILE A 53 -2.54 -0.29 18.05
C ILE A 53 -2.25 1.20 18.34
N HIS A 54 -1.18 1.50 19.05
CA HIS A 54 -0.73 2.85 19.35
C HIS A 54 0.51 3.28 18.57
N ASP A 55 1.01 2.42 17.67
CA ASP A 55 2.19 2.73 16.88
C ASP A 55 1.87 3.83 15.85
N GLN A 56 2.67 4.90 15.90
CA GLN A 56 2.54 6.02 14.97
C GLN A 56 3.39 5.85 13.71
N SER A 57 4.24 4.83 13.68
CA SER A 57 5.10 4.52 12.53
C SER A 57 4.40 3.71 11.44
N GLU A 58 3.13 3.33 11.65
CA GLU A 58 2.36 2.59 10.66
C GLU A 58 0.89 3.02 10.58
N ARG A 59 0.30 2.86 9.40
CA ARG A 59 -1.13 2.99 9.13
C ARG A 59 -1.55 1.88 8.17
N ARG A 60 -2.47 1.03 8.62
CA ARG A 60 -2.95 -0.14 7.89
C ARG A 60 -4.43 0.00 7.58
N PHE A 61 -4.82 -0.29 6.34
CA PHE A 61 -6.18 -0.14 5.88
C PHE A 61 -6.65 -1.40 5.15
N ILE A 62 -7.83 -1.88 5.51
CA ILE A 62 -8.53 -2.92 4.74
C ILE A 62 -9.20 -2.27 3.54
N ILE A 63 -9.05 -2.91 2.39
CA ILE A 63 -9.73 -2.52 1.16
C ILE A 63 -11.00 -3.33 1.07
N GLU A 64 -12.14 -2.62 1.00
CA GLU A 64 -13.46 -3.22 0.86
C GLU A 64 -14.12 -2.85 -0.46
N HIS A 65 -14.88 -3.77 -1.01
CA HIS A 65 -15.73 -3.57 -2.16
C HIS A 65 -17.03 -4.36 -2.00
N GLU A 66 -18.18 -3.67 -2.02
CA GLU A 66 -19.50 -4.27 -1.86
C GLU A 66 -19.62 -5.19 -0.62
N GLY A 67 -18.99 -4.77 0.49
CA GLY A 67 -19.00 -5.51 1.76
C GLY A 67 -18.02 -6.69 1.82
N ALA A 68 -17.25 -6.94 0.77
CA ALA A 68 -16.19 -7.95 0.77
C ALA A 68 -14.81 -7.33 0.99
N LYS A 69 -14.01 -7.94 1.84
CA LYS A 69 -12.59 -7.59 2.03
C LYS A 69 -11.81 -8.12 0.82
N VAL A 70 -11.14 -7.22 0.10
CA VAL A 70 -10.45 -7.54 -1.16
C VAL A 70 -8.95 -7.32 -1.10
N GLY A 71 -8.44 -6.71 -0.05
CA GLY A 71 -7.02 -6.46 0.12
C GLY A 71 -6.67 -5.64 1.35
N LEU A 72 -5.39 -5.37 1.48
CA LEU A 72 -4.75 -4.59 2.54
C LEU A 72 -3.84 -3.56 1.87
N VAL A 73 -3.83 -2.32 2.35
CA VAL A 73 -2.86 -1.30 1.95
C VAL A 73 -2.26 -0.65 3.19
N GLU A 74 -0.97 -0.42 3.16
CA GLU A 74 -0.22 0.00 4.32
C GLU A 74 0.73 1.16 3.99
N LEU A 75 0.90 2.04 4.97
CA LEU A 75 2.02 2.96 5.08
C LEU A 75 2.79 2.54 6.32
N VAL A 76 3.97 2.02 6.14
CA VAL A 76 4.84 1.53 7.23
C VAL A 76 6.16 2.31 7.26
N GLU A 77 6.95 2.12 8.31
CA GLU A 77 8.18 2.88 8.51
C GLU A 77 7.96 4.40 8.38
N ILE A 78 6.84 4.90 8.90
CA ILE A 78 6.53 6.33 8.86
C ILE A 78 7.55 7.08 9.71
N ASP A 79 8.39 7.86 9.03
CA ASP A 79 9.38 8.74 9.63
C ASP A 79 8.85 10.18 9.57
N HIS A 80 8.39 10.69 10.71
CA HIS A 80 7.81 12.03 10.82
C HIS A 80 8.84 13.15 10.70
N ILE A 81 10.14 12.86 10.97
CA ILE A 81 11.23 13.83 10.85
C ILE A 81 11.58 14.02 9.37
N HIS A 82 11.79 12.90 8.66
CA HIS A 82 12.14 12.92 7.23
C HIS A 82 10.91 12.91 6.33
N ARG A 83 9.70 12.81 6.91
CA ARG A 83 8.41 12.85 6.22
C ARG A 83 8.33 11.84 5.08
N ARG A 84 8.69 10.60 5.35
CA ARG A 84 8.69 9.49 4.39
C ARG A 84 8.03 8.25 4.99
N ALA A 85 7.53 7.37 4.13
CA ALA A 85 7.03 6.05 4.53
C ALA A 85 7.22 5.05 3.39
N GLU A 86 7.24 3.77 3.73
CA GLU A 86 7.09 2.69 2.77
C GLU A 86 5.61 2.45 2.48
N PHE A 87 5.29 2.31 1.21
CA PHE A 87 3.97 1.96 0.72
C PHE A 87 3.93 0.47 0.39
N GLN A 88 2.97 -0.23 0.93
CA GLN A 88 2.76 -1.65 0.67
C GLN A 88 1.30 -1.93 0.34
N ILE A 89 1.03 -2.92 -0.52
CA ILE A 89 -0.32 -3.31 -0.92
C ILE A 89 -0.40 -4.80 -1.25
N ILE A 90 -1.43 -5.45 -0.72
CA ILE A 90 -1.86 -6.79 -1.10
C ILE A 90 -3.27 -6.71 -1.66
N ILE A 91 -3.51 -7.40 -2.77
CA ILE A 91 -4.87 -7.72 -3.24
C ILE A 91 -5.02 -9.24 -3.18
N ASP A 92 -6.09 -9.68 -2.53
CA ASP A 92 -6.47 -11.10 -2.50
C ASP A 92 -6.45 -11.67 -3.93
N PRO A 93 -5.77 -12.80 -4.16
CA PRO A 93 -5.69 -13.41 -5.49
C PRO A 93 -7.02 -13.58 -6.20
N ALA A 94 -8.10 -13.88 -5.47
CA ALA A 94 -9.45 -14.00 -6.03
C ALA A 94 -10.02 -12.67 -6.56
N HIS A 95 -9.44 -11.55 -6.17
CA HIS A 95 -9.89 -10.21 -6.49
C HIS A 95 -8.92 -9.43 -7.40
N GLN A 96 -7.83 -10.03 -7.83
CA GLN A 96 -6.86 -9.39 -8.72
C GLN A 96 -7.44 -9.13 -10.13
N GLY A 97 -6.83 -8.18 -10.84
CA GLY A 97 -7.21 -7.84 -12.22
C GLY A 97 -8.43 -6.91 -12.34
N LYS A 98 -9.09 -6.54 -11.25
CA LYS A 98 -10.30 -5.70 -11.23
C LYS A 98 -10.03 -4.21 -10.93
N GLY A 99 -8.76 -3.80 -10.88
CA GLY A 99 -8.36 -2.41 -10.65
C GLY A 99 -8.36 -1.95 -9.18
N TYR A 100 -8.54 -2.87 -8.23
CA TYR A 100 -8.55 -2.53 -6.80
C TYR A 100 -7.22 -1.95 -6.33
N ALA A 101 -6.10 -2.52 -6.76
CA ALA A 101 -4.76 -2.05 -6.39
C ALA A 101 -4.56 -0.56 -6.73
N SER A 102 -4.94 -0.14 -7.93
CA SER A 102 -4.77 1.26 -8.36
C SER A 102 -5.64 2.22 -7.55
N THR A 103 -6.86 1.83 -7.20
CA THR A 103 -7.77 2.67 -6.39
C THR A 103 -7.28 2.75 -4.95
N ALA A 104 -6.94 1.62 -4.33
CA ALA A 104 -6.44 1.57 -2.96
C ALA A 104 -5.11 2.34 -2.81
N ALA A 105 -4.21 2.19 -3.79
CA ALA A 105 -2.97 2.95 -3.80
C ALA A 105 -3.21 4.46 -3.80
N LYS A 106 -4.15 4.96 -4.61
CA LYS A 106 -4.51 6.38 -4.62
C LYS A 106 -5.06 6.86 -3.28
N LEU A 107 -5.89 6.04 -2.61
CA LEU A 107 -6.43 6.37 -1.29
C LEU A 107 -5.32 6.48 -0.23
N ALA A 108 -4.41 5.50 -0.20
CA ALA A 108 -3.27 5.52 0.73
C ALA A 108 -2.29 6.66 0.43
N MET A 109 -2.01 6.93 -0.85
CA MET A 109 -1.18 8.06 -1.26
C MET A 109 -1.81 9.40 -0.86
N ASP A 110 -3.13 9.56 -1.05
CA ASP A 110 -3.83 10.77 -0.64
C ASP A 110 -3.78 10.95 0.88
N TYR A 111 -3.99 9.89 1.64
CA TYR A 111 -3.83 9.92 3.08
C TYR A 111 -2.40 10.29 3.49
N GLY A 112 -1.39 9.65 2.92
CA GLY A 112 0.01 9.93 3.20
C GLY A 112 0.41 11.38 2.88
N PHE A 113 0.05 11.87 1.72
CA PHE A 113 0.46 13.20 1.26
C PHE A 113 -0.42 14.34 1.76
N SER A 114 -1.74 14.12 1.90
CA SER A 114 -2.69 15.19 2.24
C SER A 114 -3.10 15.22 3.72
N VAL A 115 -2.99 14.09 4.44
CA VAL A 115 -3.34 14.00 5.87
C VAL A 115 -2.09 13.96 6.74
N LEU A 116 -1.17 13.01 6.47
CA LEU A 116 0.08 12.87 7.23
C LEU A 116 1.15 13.90 6.81
N ASN A 117 0.94 14.63 5.72
CA ASN A 117 1.90 15.58 5.16
C ASN A 117 3.28 14.96 4.91
N LEU A 118 3.31 13.69 4.46
CA LEU A 118 4.55 13.05 4.03
C LEU A 118 5.09 13.75 2.80
N TYR A 119 6.41 13.74 2.65
CA TYR A 119 7.09 14.31 1.49
C TYR A 119 7.40 13.25 0.44
N LYS A 120 7.70 12.01 0.88
CA LYS A 120 8.11 10.90 0.02
C LYS A 120 7.40 9.62 0.41
N LEU A 121 6.83 8.93 -0.58
CA LEU A 121 6.48 7.52 -0.46
C LEU A 121 7.43 6.70 -1.32
N TYR A 122 7.88 5.58 -0.81
CA TYR A 122 8.69 4.61 -1.55
C TYR A 122 8.09 3.21 -1.43
N LEU A 123 8.46 2.34 -2.31
CA LEU A 123 8.09 0.92 -2.29
C LEU A 123 9.23 0.07 -2.81
N ILE A 124 9.18 -1.21 -2.47
CA ILE A 124 10.08 -2.24 -2.98
C ILE A 124 9.27 -3.18 -3.86
N VAL A 125 9.77 -3.51 -5.05
CA VAL A 125 9.10 -4.40 -5.98
C VAL A 125 10.10 -5.34 -6.65
N ASP A 126 9.72 -6.61 -6.81
CA ASP A 126 10.54 -7.58 -7.55
C ASP A 126 10.77 -7.09 -8.98
N LYS A 127 12.04 -7.02 -9.39
CA LYS A 127 12.43 -6.62 -10.75
C LYS A 127 11.80 -7.52 -11.83
N GLU A 128 11.48 -8.76 -11.47
CA GLU A 128 10.81 -9.73 -12.35
C GLU A 128 9.27 -9.64 -12.28
N ASN A 129 8.70 -8.59 -11.64
CA ASN A 129 7.26 -8.32 -11.61
C ASN A 129 6.88 -7.10 -12.48
N PRO A 130 6.95 -7.20 -13.82
CA PRO A 130 6.67 -6.08 -14.71
C PRO A 130 5.25 -5.54 -14.58
N LYS A 131 4.29 -6.37 -14.16
CA LYS A 131 2.90 -5.97 -13.94
C LYS A 131 2.78 -4.97 -12.78
N ALA A 132 3.40 -5.25 -11.65
CA ALA A 132 3.41 -4.35 -10.51
C ALA A 132 4.18 -3.05 -10.83
N ILE A 133 5.36 -3.16 -11.44
CA ILE A 133 6.16 -2.01 -11.86
C ILE A 133 5.34 -1.09 -12.78
N HIS A 134 4.60 -1.65 -13.74
CA HIS A 134 3.73 -0.87 -14.62
C HIS A 134 2.60 -0.14 -13.87
N ILE A 135 1.97 -0.81 -12.89
CA ILE A 135 0.93 -0.20 -12.05
C ILE A 135 1.51 0.99 -11.27
N TYR A 136 2.66 0.81 -10.62
CA TYR A 136 3.30 1.86 -9.83
C TYR A 136 3.78 3.01 -10.70
N SER A 137 4.34 2.75 -11.87
CA SER A 137 4.73 3.79 -12.83
C SER A 137 3.53 4.63 -13.29
N LYS A 138 2.38 3.99 -13.54
CA LYS A 138 1.12 4.71 -13.84
C LYS A 138 0.65 5.60 -12.70
N LEU A 139 0.87 5.19 -11.46
CA LEU A 139 0.58 5.99 -10.27
C LEU A 139 1.56 7.15 -10.07
N GLY A 140 2.68 7.14 -10.79
CA GLY A 140 3.69 8.20 -10.76
C GLY A 140 4.94 7.86 -9.95
N PHE A 141 5.07 6.61 -9.51
CA PHE A 141 6.33 6.16 -8.91
C PHE A 141 7.41 6.03 -9.99
N GLU A 142 8.61 6.46 -9.68
CA GLU A 142 9.79 6.37 -10.52
C GLU A 142 10.84 5.47 -9.84
N VAL A 143 11.67 4.79 -10.63
CA VAL A 143 12.76 3.96 -10.10
C VAL A 143 13.81 4.86 -9.46
N GLU A 144 14.06 4.65 -8.18
CA GLU A 144 15.08 5.35 -7.41
C GLU A 144 16.42 4.58 -7.40
N GLY A 145 16.35 3.26 -7.40
CA GLY A 145 17.53 2.40 -7.37
C GLY A 145 17.18 0.93 -7.53
N GLU A 146 18.23 0.13 -7.67
CA GLU A 146 18.17 -1.33 -7.75
C GLU A 146 18.98 -1.92 -6.59
N LEU A 147 18.38 -2.87 -5.86
CA LEU A 147 19.02 -3.61 -4.77
C LEU A 147 19.27 -5.03 -5.28
N ILE A 148 20.53 -5.36 -5.50
CA ILE A 148 20.96 -6.62 -6.12
C ILE A 148 20.94 -7.73 -5.07
N ASP A 149 20.28 -8.86 -5.39
CA ASP A 149 20.21 -10.05 -4.54
C ASP A 149 19.78 -9.76 -3.09
N GLU A 150 18.80 -8.86 -2.94
CA GLU A 150 18.37 -8.32 -1.65
C GLU A 150 17.59 -9.34 -0.82
N PHE A 151 16.72 -10.12 -1.46
CA PHE A 151 15.85 -11.07 -0.77
C PHE A 151 16.00 -12.48 -1.28
N PHE A 152 15.92 -13.46 -0.36
CA PHE A 152 15.89 -14.88 -0.70
C PHE A 152 14.47 -15.40 -0.67
N VAL A 153 13.93 -15.79 -1.84
CA VAL A 153 12.55 -16.25 -1.99
C VAL A 153 12.50 -17.51 -2.84
N SER A 154 11.85 -18.54 -2.31
CA SER A 154 11.62 -19.81 -3.06
C SER A 154 12.91 -20.42 -3.65
N GLY A 155 14.00 -20.38 -2.87
CA GLY A 155 15.28 -21.01 -3.26
C GLY A 155 16.20 -20.16 -4.14
N ALA A 156 15.87 -18.88 -4.39
CA ALA A 156 16.68 -17.98 -5.20
C ALA A 156 16.76 -16.57 -4.58
N TYR A 157 17.88 -15.89 -4.80
CA TYR A 157 17.99 -14.48 -4.51
C TYR A 157 17.24 -13.64 -5.54
N ARG A 158 16.62 -12.56 -5.08
CA ARG A 158 15.82 -11.62 -5.87
C ARG A 158 16.43 -10.24 -5.84
N THR A 159 16.65 -9.71 -7.02
CA THR A 159 16.96 -8.29 -7.20
C THR A 159 15.65 -7.52 -7.26
N VAL A 160 15.58 -6.43 -6.51
CA VAL A 160 14.38 -5.61 -6.43
C VAL A 160 14.65 -4.17 -6.87
N LEU A 161 13.60 -3.49 -7.27
CA LEU A 161 13.62 -2.06 -7.55
C LEU A 161 13.02 -1.33 -6.35
N ARG A 162 13.71 -0.29 -5.91
CA ARG A 162 13.12 0.73 -5.05
C ARG A 162 12.53 1.82 -5.93
N MET A 163 11.24 2.04 -5.80
CA MET A 163 10.53 3.10 -6.52
C MET A 163 10.01 4.14 -5.54
N CYS A 164 9.93 5.39 -5.96
CA CYS A 164 9.44 6.47 -5.10
C CYS A 164 8.60 7.50 -5.86
N ILE A 165 7.81 8.26 -5.11
CA ILE A 165 7.07 9.43 -5.56
C ILE A 165 7.12 10.51 -4.49
N PHE A 166 7.22 11.76 -4.90
CA PHE A 166 7.25 12.91 -4.01
C PHE A 166 5.90 13.64 -3.97
N GLN A 167 5.60 14.26 -2.82
CA GLN A 167 4.36 15.00 -2.60
C GLN A 167 4.06 16.04 -3.72
N PRO A 168 5.00 16.87 -4.18
CA PRO A 168 4.72 17.83 -5.25
C PRO A 168 4.30 17.15 -6.57
N GLN A 169 4.92 16.02 -6.91
CA GLN A 169 4.56 15.22 -8.10
C GLN A 169 3.13 14.66 -7.97
N TYR A 170 2.79 14.12 -6.80
CA TYR A 170 1.45 13.62 -6.51
C TYR A 170 0.39 14.72 -6.63
N LEU A 171 0.61 15.86 -5.98
CA LEU A 171 -0.33 16.98 -5.99
C LEU A 171 -0.52 17.55 -7.41
N ALA A 172 0.55 17.70 -8.19
CA ALA A 172 0.47 18.14 -9.58
C ALA A 172 -0.33 17.16 -10.45
N LYS A 173 -0.15 15.85 -10.25
CA LYS A 173 -0.80 14.81 -11.06
C LYS A 173 -2.28 14.61 -10.73
N PHE A 174 -2.66 14.66 -9.45
CA PHE A 174 -3.97 14.21 -8.99
C PHE A 174 -4.85 15.31 -8.38
N LYS A 175 -4.28 16.40 -7.86
CA LYS A 175 -5.06 17.49 -7.23
C LYS A 175 -5.33 18.67 -8.17
N THR A 176 -4.46 18.95 -9.12
CA THR A 176 -4.70 20.01 -10.12
C THR A 176 -5.87 19.66 -11.06
N ALA A 177 -6.12 18.37 -11.28
CA ALA A 177 -7.27 17.93 -12.08
C ALA A 177 -8.63 18.14 -11.39
N GLN A 178 -8.67 18.34 -10.06
CA GLN A 178 -9.91 18.61 -9.32
C GLN A 178 -10.24 20.10 -9.15
N SER A 179 -9.29 20.98 -9.37
CA SER A 179 -9.48 22.46 -9.28
C SER A 179 -9.95 23.10 -10.58
N GLY A 180 -10.18 22.31 -11.64
CA GLY A 180 -10.57 22.79 -12.99
C GLY A 180 -12.05 23.05 -13.20
N ASP A 181 -12.93 22.95 -12.17
CA ASP A 181 -14.35 23.23 -12.36
C ASP A 181 -14.97 23.94 -11.15
N LYS A 182 -14.83 25.29 -11.12
CA LYS A 182 -15.90 26.25 -10.80
C LYS A 182 -15.38 27.66 -10.96
N PRO A 183 -15.87 28.43 -11.93
CA PRO A 183 -15.73 29.89 -11.90
C PRO A 183 -16.57 30.40 -10.72
N LEU A 184 -15.90 31.12 -9.82
CA LEU A 184 -16.59 31.99 -8.86
C LEU A 184 -17.46 32.96 -9.66
N MET A 185 -18.76 32.74 -9.69
CA MET A 185 -19.69 33.77 -10.10
C MET A 185 -19.73 34.85 -9.03
N LYS A 186 -19.62 36.05 -9.51
CA LYS A 186 -19.70 37.32 -8.79
C LYS A 186 -20.99 37.50 -8.03
#